data_8e1d920d16fafc59dba9ae8341c420e7
#
_entry.id   8e1d920d16fafc59dba9ae8341c420e7
#
_cell.length_a   1.000
_cell.length_b   1.000
_cell.length_c   1.000
_cell.angle_alpha   90.00
_cell.angle_beta   90.00
_cell.angle_gamma   90.00
#
_symmetry.space_group_name_H-M   'P 1'
#
loop_
_entity.id
_entity.type
_entity.pdbx_description
1 polymer ?
#
loop_
_entity_poly.entity_id
_entity_poly.type
_entity_poly.pdbx_seq_one_letter_code
_entity_poly.pdbx_strand_id
1 'polypeptide(L)'
;LTVDSKKPVVLIGAQRNASEKDFDGPRNLLNAVRVAVSPKARNKGAMIVMNNQINAAREATKSHTSDVESFKSGDYGYLGRVNPDRIVFFRESLRRQHLTLQEKALPDVKIIPMYAGADGSMVKSAVAIGAKGIVIQALGMGNVNKPVFAEIKQAIAKGITVVISTR
;
A
#
# COMPACT_ATOMS: atom_id res chain seq x y z
N LEU A 1 3.40 6.91 -5.81
CA LEU A 1 2.94 7.07 -7.19
C LEU A 1 2.82 8.54 -7.62
N THR A 2 2.39 9.43 -6.71
CA THR A 2 2.09 10.84 -7.02
C THR A 2 3.19 11.83 -6.61
N VAL A 3 4.21 11.38 -5.90
CA VAL A 3 5.35 12.21 -5.49
C VAL A 3 6.39 12.21 -6.60
N ASP A 4 6.54 13.34 -7.27
CA ASP A 4 7.61 13.61 -8.24
C ASP A 4 8.61 14.60 -7.64
N SER A 5 9.46 14.12 -6.77
CA SER A 5 10.47 14.93 -6.09
C SER A 5 11.75 14.15 -5.89
N LYS A 6 12.88 14.87 -6.02
CA LYS A 6 14.20 14.34 -5.65
C LYS A 6 14.37 14.24 -4.12
N LYS A 7 13.54 14.94 -3.35
CA LYS A 7 13.55 14.87 -1.88
C LYS A 7 12.88 13.57 -1.44
N PRO A 8 13.43 12.86 -0.46
CA PRO A 8 12.78 11.68 0.09
C PRO A 8 11.51 12.06 0.86
N VAL A 9 10.47 11.25 0.74
CA VAL A 9 9.30 11.30 1.60
C VAL A 9 9.35 10.07 2.49
N VAL A 10 9.40 10.29 3.80
CA VAL A 10 9.55 9.21 4.78
C VAL A 10 8.30 9.13 5.65
N LEU A 11 7.63 7.99 5.60
CA LEU A 11 6.47 7.67 6.44
C LEU A 11 6.95 6.80 7.61
N ILE A 12 6.39 7.08 8.77
CA ILE A 12 6.68 6.35 10.00
C ILE A 12 5.39 6.00 10.73
N GLY A 13 5.52 5.08 11.66
CA GLY A 13 4.52 4.76 12.65
C GLY A 13 5.15 4.10 13.87
N ALA A 14 4.31 3.69 14.80
CA ALA A 14 4.66 2.81 15.89
C ALA A 14 3.75 1.59 15.85
N GLN A 15 4.29 0.44 16.15
CA GLN A 15 3.52 -0.81 16.24
C GLN A 15 3.00 -1.03 17.67
N ARG A 16 3.73 -0.51 18.66
CA ARG A 16 3.39 -0.62 20.08
C ARG A 16 2.82 0.69 20.62
N ASN A 17 1.96 0.58 21.62
CA ASN A 17 1.38 1.73 22.29
C ASN A 17 2.45 2.55 23.04
N ALA A 18 2.23 3.86 23.12
CA ALA A 18 3.16 4.75 23.82
C ALA A 18 3.30 4.44 25.32
N SER A 19 2.36 3.71 25.92
CA SER A 19 2.38 3.26 27.31
C SER A 19 3.19 1.97 27.52
N GLU A 20 3.58 1.29 26.46
CA GLU A 20 4.39 0.06 26.58
C GLU A 20 5.85 0.38 26.83
N LYS A 21 6.52 -0.44 27.67
CA LYS A 21 7.92 -0.22 28.05
C LYS A 21 8.89 -0.23 26.87
N ASP A 22 8.56 -0.98 25.84
CA ASP A 22 9.36 -1.15 24.63
C ASP A 22 8.71 -0.46 23.41
N PHE A 23 8.03 0.66 23.66
CA PHE A 23 7.44 1.52 22.61
C PHE A 23 8.47 1.87 21.53
N ASP A 24 8.18 1.48 20.30
CA ASP A 24 9.10 1.59 19.16
C ASP A 24 9.07 2.96 18.46
N GLY A 25 8.11 3.82 18.80
CA GLY A 25 7.89 5.11 18.14
C GLY A 25 9.10 6.04 18.13
N PRO A 26 9.77 6.32 19.27
CA PRO A 26 10.92 7.23 19.32
C PRO A 26 12.08 6.77 18.44
N ARG A 27 12.35 5.46 18.41
CA ARG A 27 13.39 4.88 17.55
C ARG A 27 13.03 5.02 16.07
N ASN A 28 11.78 4.71 15.72
CA ASN A 28 11.30 4.84 14.36
C ASN A 28 11.37 6.30 13.89
N LEU A 29 11.00 7.27 14.74
CA LEU A 29 11.10 8.69 14.44
C LEU A 29 12.55 9.13 14.20
N LEU A 30 13.46 8.76 15.09
CA LEU A 30 14.89 9.09 14.93
C LEU A 30 15.43 8.52 13.61
N ASN A 31 15.13 7.25 13.33
CA ASN A 31 15.57 6.60 12.09
C ASN A 31 14.99 7.26 10.84
N ALA A 32 13.72 7.66 10.89
CA ALA A 32 13.08 8.37 9.78
C ALA A 32 13.74 9.72 9.49
N VAL A 33 14.05 10.49 10.53
CA VAL A 33 14.77 11.77 10.37
C VAL A 33 16.17 11.52 9.77
N ARG A 34 16.90 10.52 10.28
CA ARG A 34 18.22 10.17 9.73
C ARG A 34 18.14 9.79 8.24
N VAL A 35 17.12 9.04 7.85
CA VAL A 35 16.89 8.69 6.43
C VAL A 35 16.52 9.94 5.63
N ALA A 36 15.60 10.76 6.13
CA ALA A 36 15.11 11.94 5.40
C ALA A 36 16.22 12.94 5.08
N VAL A 37 17.20 13.12 5.98
CA VAL A 37 18.32 14.03 5.75
C VAL A 37 19.50 13.39 5.01
N SER A 38 19.47 12.08 4.79
CA SER A 38 20.57 11.38 4.13
C SER A 38 20.61 11.69 2.63
N PRO A 39 21.76 12.13 2.10
CA PRO A 39 21.93 12.29 0.64
C PRO A 39 21.66 11.00 -0.15
N LYS A 40 21.90 9.83 0.46
CA LYS A 40 21.66 8.50 -0.14
C LYS A 40 20.17 8.18 -0.32
N ALA A 41 19.27 8.89 0.38
CA ALA A 41 17.84 8.72 0.27
C ALA A 41 17.20 9.54 -0.88
N ARG A 42 17.98 10.43 -1.51
CA ARG A 42 17.48 11.24 -2.64
C ARG A 42 17.09 10.33 -3.82
N ASN A 43 16.05 10.73 -4.52
CA ASN A 43 15.48 9.98 -5.65
C ASN A 43 14.94 8.57 -5.30
N LYS A 44 14.77 8.22 -4.03
CA LYS A 44 14.21 6.92 -3.62
C LYS A 44 12.67 6.91 -3.54
N GLY A 45 12.03 8.06 -3.74
CA GLY A 45 10.58 8.21 -3.66
C GLY A 45 10.06 8.18 -2.21
N ALA A 46 8.83 7.70 -2.05
CA ALA A 46 8.23 7.53 -0.72
C ALA A 46 8.69 6.20 -0.09
N MET A 47 9.07 6.25 1.16
CA MET A 47 9.60 5.12 1.94
C MET A 47 8.87 4.99 3.27
N ILE A 48 8.73 3.77 3.77
CA ILE A 48 8.31 3.49 5.14
C ILE A 48 9.56 3.07 5.93
N VAL A 49 9.84 3.78 7.03
CA VAL A 49 10.98 3.51 7.89
C VAL A 49 10.47 3.09 9.27
N MET A 50 10.51 1.80 9.52
CA MET A 50 10.11 1.19 10.79
C MET A 50 11.01 0.01 11.10
N ASN A 51 11.22 -0.29 12.39
CA ASN A 51 12.03 -1.41 12.87
C ASN A 51 13.42 -1.49 12.20
N ASN A 52 14.10 -0.35 12.06
CA ASN A 52 15.39 -0.19 11.39
C ASN A 52 15.41 -0.61 9.91
N GLN A 53 14.26 -0.88 9.30
CA GLN A 53 14.13 -1.25 7.90
C GLN A 53 13.61 -0.06 7.08
N ILE A 54 14.08 0.04 5.84
CA ILE A 54 13.64 1.03 4.87
C ILE A 54 12.93 0.28 3.74
N ASN A 55 11.63 0.41 3.65
CA ASN A 55 10.81 -0.21 2.61
C ASN A 55 10.34 0.84 1.61
N ALA A 56 10.27 0.49 0.31
CA ALA A 56 9.56 1.33 -0.64
C ALA A 56 8.06 1.35 -0.28
N ALA A 57 7.47 2.52 -0.11
CA ALA A 57 6.06 2.63 0.30
C ALA A 57 5.10 1.94 -0.67
N ARG A 58 5.48 1.89 -1.94
CA ARG A 58 4.72 1.21 -2.99
C ARG A 58 4.70 -0.32 -2.86
N GLU A 59 5.75 -0.90 -2.31
CA GLU A 59 5.97 -2.34 -2.23
C GLU A 59 5.61 -2.90 -0.85
N ALA A 60 5.51 -2.02 0.14
CA ALA A 60 5.32 -2.41 1.52
C ALA A 60 3.86 -2.75 1.83
N THR A 61 3.67 -3.86 2.53
CA THR A 61 2.40 -4.29 3.08
C THR A 61 2.55 -4.60 4.57
N LYS A 62 1.56 -4.24 5.37
CA LYS A 62 1.50 -4.66 6.77
C LYS A 62 1.07 -6.13 6.82
N SER A 63 2.01 -7.02 7.13
CA SER A 63 1.83 -8.48 7.11
C SER A 63 1.48 -9.09 8.47
N HIS A 64 1.57 -8.31 9.55
CA HIS A 64 1.29 -8.78 10.91
C HIS A 64 0.61 -7.72 11.76
N THR A 65 -0.26 -8.13 12.67
CA THR A 65 -1.08 -7.20 13.49
C THR A 65 -0.26 -6.53 14.59
N SER A 66 0.58 -7.26 15.30
CA SER A 66 1.24 -6.83 16.54
C SER A 66 2.78 -6.89 16.50
N ASP A 67 3.38 -7.59 15.53
CA ASP A 67 4.85 -7.68 15.43
C ASP A 67 5.44 -6.34 14.99
N VAL A 68 6.54 -5.92 15.62
CA VAL A 68 7.29 -4.73 15.21
C VAL A 68 7.86 -4.86 13.79
N GLU A 69 8.16 -6.07 13.33
CA GLU A 69 8.55 -6.38 11.96
C GLU A 69 7.35 -6.67 11.07
N SER A 70 6.35 -5.80 11.09
CA SER A 70 5.08 -6.00 10.38
C SER A 70 5.06 -5.45 8.96
N PHE A 71 5.86 -4.44 8.63
CA PHE A 71 5.91 -3.88 7.27
C PHE A 71 6.98 -4.59 6.44
N LYS A 72 6.53 -5.30 5.40
CA LYS A 72 7.39 -6.11 4.53
C LYS A 72 7.10 -5.81 3.05
N SER A 73 8.14 -5.90 2.24
CA SER A 73 8.06 -5.72 0.78
C SER A 73 8.02 -7.05 0.01
N GLY A 74 7.57 -8.14 0.65
CA GLY A 74 7.46 -9.46 0.05
C GLY A 74 8.79 -9.92 -0.56
N ASP A 75 8.72 -10.51 -1.75
CA ASP A 75 9.88 -11.04 -2.48
C ASP A 75 10.89 -9.97 -2.92
N TYR A 76 10.46 -8.71 -3.00
CA TYR A 76 11.35 -7.59 -3.33
C TYR A 76 12.34 -7.27 -2.21
N GLY A 77 12.02 -7.59 -0.96
CA GLY A 77 12.78 -7.21 0.22
C GLY A 77 12.79 -5.68 0.44
N TYR A 78 13.41 -5.23 1.51
CA TYR A 78 13.53 -3.81 1.83
C TYR A 78 14.62 -3.12 1.02
N LEU A 79 14.50 -1.79 0.86
CA LEU A 79 15.48 -0.97 0.15
C LEU A 79 16.80 -0.87 0.90
N GLY A 80 16.77 -0.91 2.24
CA GLY A 80 17.94 -0.73 3.06
C GLY A 80 17.66 -0.85 4.55
N ARG A 81 18.68 -0.58 5.35
CA ARG A 81 18.63 -0.59 6.82
C ARG A 81 19.26 0.64 7.43
N VAL A 82 18.75 1.00 8.60
CA VAL A 82 19.34 2.01 9.47
C VAL A 82 20.11 1.30 10.58
N ASN A 83 21.42 1.32 10.47
CA ASN A 83 22.30 0.83 11.52
C ASN A 83 22.63 1.96 12.51
N PRO A 84 23.16 1.65 13.72
CA PRO A 84 23.54 2.67 14.69
C PRO A 84 24.49 3.73 14.12
N ASP A 85 25.47 3.33 13.32
CA ASP A 85 26.54 4.15 12.75
C ASP A 85 26.22 4.73 11.37
N ARG A 86 25.38 4.02 10.56
CA ARG A 86 25.17 4.40 9.16
C ARG A 86 23.85 3.92 8.59
N ILE A 87 23.46 4.53 7.45
CA ILE A 87 22.35 4.08 6.62
C ILE A 87 22.92 3.35 5.40
N VAL A 88 22.41 2.15 5.14
CA VAL A 88 22.80 1.32 4.02
C VAL A 88 21.60 1.06 3.14
N PHE A 89 21.71 1.40 1.85
CA PHE A 89 20.75 1.00 0.83
C PHE A 89 21.32 -0.17 0.04
N PHE A 90 20.54 -1.21 -0.17
CA PHE A 90 20.92 -2.44 -0.87
C PHE A 90 20.45 -2.45 -2.32
N ARG A 91 19.31 -1.78 -2.58
CA ARG A 91 18.70 -1.75 -3.89
C ARG A 91 17.93 -0.43 -4.13
N GLU A 92 17.52 -0.25 -5.37
CA GLU A 92 16.58 0.77 -5.80
C GLU A 92 15.15 0.21 -5.85
N SER A 93 14.15 1.07 -5.81
CA SER A 93 12.78 0.68 -6.13
C SER A 93 12.67 0.31 -7.61
N LEU A 94 12.15 -0.89 -7.90
CA LEU A 94 12.12 -1.44 -9.25
C LEU A 94 11.15 -0.72 -10.20
N ARG A 95 10.13 -0.07 -9.66
CA ARG A 95 9.09 0.58 -10.46
C ARG A 95 8.93 2.04 -10.06
N ARG A 96 9.29 2.93 -10.95
CA ARG A 96 9.15 4.38 -10.78
C ARG A 96 8.07 4.94 -11.71
N GLN A 97 6.86 4.41 -11.62
CA GLN A 97 5.73 5.05 -12.27
C GLN A 97 5.34 6.30 -11.49
N HIS A 98 5.22 7.40 -12.19
CA HIS A 98 4.63 8.62 -11.67
C HIS A 98 3.26 8.82 -12.29
N LEU A 99 2.27 9.13 -11.45
CA LEU A 99 0.91 9.47 -11.88
C LEU A 99 0.64 10.91 -11.50
N THR A 100 0.42 11.74 -12.50
CA THR A 100 0.01 13.14 -12.28
C THR A 100 -1.44 13.16 -11.81
N LEU A 101 -1.69 13.74 -10.64
CA LEU A 101 -3.05 14.00 -10.18
C LEU A 101 -3.63 15.14 -10.99
N GLN A 102 -4.70 14.87 -11.74
CA GLN A 102 -5.39 15.87 -12.56
C GLN A 102 -6.52 16.58 -11.81
N GLU A 103 -7.05 15.96 -10.77
CA GLU A 103 -8.19 16.44 -10.00
C GLU A 103 -7.88 16.54 -8.51
N LYS A 104 -8.55 17.49 -7.84
CA LYS A 104 -8.41 17.67 -6.38
C LYS A 104 -9.15 16.60 -5.58
N ALA A 105 -10.22 16.02 -6.12
CA ALA A 105 -11.00 14.95 -5.51
C ALA A 105 -10.93 13.69 -6.36
N LEU A 106 -10.64 12.56 -5.71
CA LEU A 106 -10.68 11.26 -6.36
C LEU A 106 -12.12 10.74 -6.45
N PRO A 107 -12.49 10.02 -7.53
CA PRO A 107 -13.82 9.40 -7.64
C PRO A 107 -14.04 8.36 -6.55
N ASP A 108 -15.31 8.11 -6.22
CA ASP A 108 -15.69 7.06 -5.27
C ASP A 108 -15.46 5.67 -5.89
N VAL A 109 -14.43 4.97 -5.43
CA VAL A 109 -14.06 3.63 -5.88
C VAL A 109 -14.19 2.65 -4.72
N LYS A 110 -14.93 1.56 -4.93
CA LYS A 110 -15.11 0.51 -3.92
C LYS A 110 -14.16 -0.65 -4.16
N ILE A 111 -13.57 -1.17 -3.10
CA ILE A 111 -12.74 -2.39 -3.13
C ILE A 111 -13.56 -3.53 -2.55
N ILE A 112 -13.74 -4.60 -3.32
CA ILE A 112 -14.57 -5.75 -2.93
C ILE A 112 -13.72 -7.02 -2.96
N PRO A 113 -13.42 -7.61 -1.79
CA PRO A 113 -12.68 -8.86 -1.73
C PRO A 113 -13.56 -10.06 -2.08
N MET A 114 -12.98 -11.04 -2.77
CA MET A 114 -13.57 -12.35 -2.98
C MET A 114 -13.36 -13.24 -1.75
N TYR A 115 -14.38 -14.00 -1.41
CA TYR A 115 -14.38 -14.98 -0.32
C TYR A 115 -15.30 -16.17 -0.66
N ALA A 116 -15.16 -17.27 0.09
CA ALA A 116 -16.05 -18.42 -0.07
C ALA A 116 -17.50 -18.02 0.30
N GLY A 117 -18.45 -18.31 -0.61
CA GLY A 117 -19.84 -17.92 -0.43
C GLY A 117 -20.20 -16.50 -0.91
N ALA A 118 -19.28 -15.75 -1.53
CA ALA A 118 -19.62 -14.46 -2.15
C ALA A 118 -20.73 -14.63 -3.20
N ASP A 119 -21.79 -13.80 -3.12
CA ASP A 119 -23.00 -13.94 -3.94
C ASP A 119 -23.22 -12.78 -4.92
N GLY A 120 -22.29 -11.80 -4.95
CA GLY A 120 -22.40 -10.61 -5.79
C GLY A 120 -23.15 -9.44 -5.16
N SER A 121 -23.78 -9.62 -3.99
CA SER A 121 -24.55 -8.57 -3.30
C SER A 121 -23.72 -7.31 -3.03
N MET A 122 -22.44 -7.45 -2.70
CA MET A 122 -21.54 -6.31 -2.49
C MET A 122 -21.32 -5.50 -3.77
N VAL A 123 -21.17 -6.16 -4.93
CA VAL A 123 -21.07 -5.46 -6.23
C VAL A 123 -22.36 -4.71 -6.53
N LYS A 124 -23.51 -5.38 -6.36
CA LYS A 124 -24.82 -4.78 -6.54
C LYS A 124 -25.04 -3.56 -5.64
N SER A 125 -24.64 -3.67 -4.36
CA SER A 125 -24.70 -2.57 -3.40
C SER A 125 -23.81 -1.40 -3.78
N ALA A 126 -22.57 -1.66 -4.22
CA ALA A 126 -21.66 -0.61 -4.70
C ALA A 126 -22.26 0.16 -5.90
N VAL A 127 -22.88 -0.55 -6.84
CA VAL A 127 -23.60 0.06 -7.96
C VAL A 127 -24.78 0.92 -7.47
N ALA A 128 -25.56 0.41 -6.53
CA ALA A 128 -26.75 1.09 -6.01
C ALA A 128 -26.43 2.41 -5.29
N ILE A 129 -25.30 2.47 -4.57
CA ILE A 129 -24.84 3.70 -3.89
C ILE A 129 -24.07 4.66 -4.81
N GLY A 130 -23.95 4.35 -6.11
CA GLY A 130 -23.41 5.26 -7.12
C GLY A 130 -21.88 5.26 -7.22
N ALA A 131 -21.21 4.16 -6.84
CA ALA A 131 -19.77 4.02 -7.04
C ALA A 131 -19.35 4.32 -8.48
N LYS A 132 -18.25 5.03 -8.66
CA LYS A 132 -17.69 5.40 -9.97
C LYS A 132 -16.71 4.37 -10.51
N GLY A 133 -16.22 3.51 -9.65
CA GLY A 133 -15.36 2.39 -9.99
C GLY A 133 -15.43 1.28 -8.95
N ILE A 134 -15.08 0.07 -9.35
CA ILE A 134 -15.02 -1.09 -8.46
C ILE A 134 -13.70 -1.83 -8.71
N VAL A 135 -12.97 -2.13 -7.65
CA VAL A 135 -11.82 -3.03 -7.68
C VAL A 135 -12.22 -4.34 -7.02
N ILE A 136 -12.18 -5.43 -7.77
CA ILE A 136 -12.39 -6.77 -7.24
C ILE A 136 -11.05 -7.35 -6.84
N GLN A 137 -10.86 -7.64 -5.55
CA GLN A 137 -9.73 -8.44 -5.07
C GLN A 137 -10.07 -9.92 -5.25
N ALA A 138 -9.76 -10.43 -6.43
CA ALA A 138 -10.10 -11.77 -6.86
C ALA A 138 -9.17 -12.84 -6.26
N LEU A 139 -9.52 -14.10 -6.43
CA LEU A 139 -8.71 -15.23 -5.98
C LEU A 139 -7.72 -15.66 -7.06
N GLY A 140 -6.52 -16.07 -6.64
CA GLY A 140 -5.48 -16.56 -7.55
C GLY A 140 -5.19 -15.54 -8.68
N MET A 141 -5.28 -15.99 -9.92
CA MET A 141 -4.98 -15.17 -11.11
C MET A 141 -6.16 -14.30 -11.58
N GLY A 142 -7.08 -13.94 -10.71
CA GLY A 142 -8.22 -13.08 -11.07
C GLY A 142 -9.56 -13.82 -11.11
N ASN A 143 -9.68 -14.95 -10.41
CA ASN A 143 -10.88 -15.78 -10.44
C ASN A 143 -12.01 -15.17 -9.59
N VAL A 144 -13.20 -15.17 -10.14
CA VAL A 144 -14.46 -14.84 -9.48
C VAL A 144 -15.48 -15.94 -9.75
N ASN A 145 -16.45 -16.13 -8.86
CA ASN A 145 -17.52 -17.09 -9.06
C ASN A 145 -18.62 -16.55 -10.01
N LYS A 146 -19.50 -17.42 -10.47
CA LYS A 146 -20.57 -17.05 -11.43
C LYS A 146 -21.50 -15.95 -10.94
N PRO A 147 -22.00 -15.94 -9.68
CA PRO A 147 -22.86 -14.87 -9.18
C PRO A 147 -22.17 -13.51 -9.20
N VAL A 148 -20.95 -13.41 -8.68
CA VAL A 148 -20.17 -12.15 -8.69
C VAL A 148 -19.88 -11.70 -10.11
N PHE A 149 -19.53 -12.61 -11.02
CA PHE A 149 -19.30 -12.29 -12.43
C PHE A 149 -20.54 -11.71 -13.12
N ALA A 150 -21.72 -12.23 -12.79
CA ALA A 150 -22.99 -11.70 -13.33
C ALA A 150 -23.19 -10.23 -12.91
N GLU A 151 -22.96 -9.89 -11.64
CA GLU A 151 -23.09 -8.50 -11.14
C GLU A 151 -21.99 -7.58 -11.69
N ILE A 152 -20.76 -8.08 -11.91
CA ILE A 152 -19.70 -7.34 -12.59
C ILE A 152 -20.13 -6.94 -14.01
N LYS A 153 -20.72 -7.86 -14.79
CA LYS A 153 -21.23 -7.53 -16.13
C LYS A 153 -22.31 -6.45 -16.09
N GLN A 154 -23.20 -6.50 -15.11
CA GLN A 154 -24.23 -5.47 -14.94
C GLN A 154 -23.62 -4.12 -14.55
N ALA A 155 -22.60 -4.09 -13.69
CA ALA A 155 -21.89 -2.86 -13.33
C ALA A 155 -21.23 -2.22 -14.57
N ILE A 156 -20.55 -3.03 -15.39
CA ILE A 156 -19.92 -2.58 -16.63
C ILE A 156 -20.97 -2.05 -17.63
N ALA A 157 -22.09 -2.74 -17.77
CA ALA A 157 -23.21 -2.30 -18.64
C ALA A 157 -23.79 -0.94 -18.20
N LYS A 158 -23.68 -0.58 -16.93
CA LYS A 158 -24.03 0.75 -16.38
C LYS A 158 -22.92 1.79 -16.47
N GLY A 159 -21.82 1.49 -17.16
CA GLY A 159 -20.71 2.42 -17.36
C GLY A 159 -19.73 2.50 -16.16
N ILE A 160 -19.82 1.61 -15.19
CA ILE A 160 -18.89 1.58 -14.05
C ILE A 160 -17.61 0.87 -14.47
N THR A 161 -16.46 1.50 -14.25
CA THR A 161 -15.15 0.86 -14.49
C THR A 161 -14.91 -0.22 -13.44
N VAL A 162 -14.60 -1.44 -13.89
CA VAL A 162 -14.25 -2.55 -13.01
C VAL A 162 -12.83 -3.01 -13.28
N VAL A 163 -12.04 -3.10 -12.23
CA VAL A 163 -10.66 -3.58 -12.25
C VAL A 163 -10.58 -4.87 -11.45
N ILE A 164 -9.96 -5.89 -12.02
CA ILE A 164 -9.65 -7.13 -11.33
C ILE A 164 -8.21 -7.06 -10.82
N SER A 165 -8.03 -7.23 -9.53
CA SER A 165 -6.74 -7.35 -8.86
C SER A 165 -6.64 -8.73 -8.21
N THR A 166 -5.43 -9.19 -7.98
CA THR A 166 -5.20 -10.38 -7.13
C THR A 166 -5.13 -9.98 -5.67
N ARG A 167 -5.31 -10.94 -4.80
CA ARG A 167 -5.25 -10.80 -3.36
C ARG A 167 -3.93 -11.29 -2.80
#